data_fdff7ce8cce5f89f682a0a0e6a18c142
#
_entry.id   fdff7ce8cce5f89f682a0a0e6a18c142
#
_cell.length_a   1.000
_cell.length_b   1.000
_cell.length_c   1.000
_cell.angle_alpha   90.00
_cell.angle_beta   90.00
_cell.angle_gamma   90.00
#
_symmetry.space_group_name_H-M   'P 1'
#
loop_
_entity.id
_entity.type
_entity.pdbx_description
1 polymer ?
#
loop_
_entity_poly.entity_id
_entity_poly.type
_entity_poly.pdbx_seq_one_letter_code
_entity_poly.pdbx_strand_id
1 'polypeptide(L)'
;MSADHRRSPSRARCSGRGGVLTPETFDRDFWEQRWAQALREHPDRIADRQPNAHLRAETSDLRPGLALDAGCGHGSETLWLAARGWQVAAIDFSVTALEHARSTAQTVGADVAGRIEWTQADLATWTPAPGRYDLVICLYVHVAGSVAEMVRRLGAGVAPGGTLLLVGHRPIDPATGAPTPAAGQVQVSVDAAADALDPGDWRIVVAEERPRAAAGSGVDAVVRAISRTQ
;
A
#
# COMPACT_ATOMS: atom_id res chain seq x y z
N MET A 1 -1.95 -73.95 2.87
CA MET A 1 -3.11 -73.08 2.96
C MET A 1 -2.69 -71.89 3.82
N SER A 2 -2.19 -70.83 3.20
CA SER A 2 -1.75 -69.63 3.91
C SER A 2 -2.38 -68.42 3.18
N ALA A 3 -3.19 -67.68 3.92
CA ALA A 3 -3.88 -66.53 3.44
C ALA A 3 -2.97 -65.26 3.58
N ASP A 4 -2.69 -64.66 2.46
CA ASP A 4 -1.92 -63.42 2.31
C ASP A 4 -2.82 -62.22 2.65
N HIS A 5 -2.52 -61.51 3.74
CA HIS A 5 -3.18 -60.28 4.16
C HIS A 5 -2.39 -59.09 3.63
N ARG A 6 -2.77 -58.58 2.46
CA ARG A 6 -2.29 -57.29 1.93
C ARG A 6 -2.88 -56.13 2.73
N ARG A 7 -2.03 -55.46 3.49
CA ARG A 7 -2.37 -54.22 4.16
C ARG A 7 -2.29 -53.05 3.14
N SER A 8 -3.38 -52.35 2.93
CA SER A 8 -3.43 -51.07 2.18
C SER A 8 -2.77 -49.94 2.98
N PRO A 9 -2.03 -49.02 2.33
CA PRO A 9 -1.50 -47.88 3.03
C PRO A 9 -2.58 -46.83 3.29
N SER A 10 -2.65 -46.41 4.55
CA SER A 10 -3.47 -45.34 5.07
C SER A 10 -3.14 -44.02 4.35
N ARG A 11 -4.14 -43.41 3.73
CA ARG A 11 -4.05 -42.03 3.21
C ARG A 11 -3.91 -41.07 4.40
N ALA A 12 -2.75 -40.47 4.52
CA ALA A 12 -2.55 -39.30 5.39
C ALA A 12 -3.45 -38.16 4.89
N ARG A 13 -4.42 -37.76 5.72
CA ARG A 13 -5.20 -36.55 5.52
C ARG A 13 -4.28 -35.36 5.85
N CYS A 14 -3.87 -34.59 4.85
CA CYS A 14 -3.34 -33.27 5.07
C CYS A 14 -4.49 -32.38 5.56
N SER A 15 -4.58 -32.20 6.87
CA SER A 15 -5.39 -31.18 7.48
C SER A 15 -4.65 -29.83 7.30
N GLY A 16 -4.95 -29.12 6.21
CA GLY A 16 -4.57 -27.72 6.06
C GLY A 16 -5.28 -26.90 7.14
N ARG A 17 -4.61 -26.58 8.21
CA ARG A 17 -5.06 -25.57 9.15
C ARG A 17 -4.93 -24.23 8.42
N GLY A 18 -6.04 -23.65 8.01
CA GLY A 18 -6.13 -22.23 7.70
C GLY A 18 -5.86 -21.44 8.97
N GLY A 19 -4.59 -21.15 9.25
CA GLY A 19 -4.21 -20.26 10.33
C GLY A 19 -4.72 -18.87 10.00
N VAL A 20 -5.49 -18.27 10.89
CA VAL A 20 -5.76 -16.84 10.87
C VAL A 20 -4.41 -16.16 11.06
N LEU A 21 -3.93 -15.49 10.01
CA LEU A 21 -2.67 -14.73 10.07
C LEU A 21 -2.86 -13.58 11.07
N THR A 22 -2.01 -13.52 12.07
CA THR A 22 -2.01 -12.40 13.04
C THR A 22 -1.25 -11.20 12.44
N PRO A 23 -1.48 -9.96 12.92
CA PRO A 23 -0.74 -8.79 12.43
C PRO A 23 0.79 -8.93 12.49
N GLU A 24 1.31 -9.73 13.41
CA GLU A 24 2.73 -10.02 13.58
C GLU A 24 3.34 -10.85 12.42
N THR A 25 2.49 -11.49 11.59
CA THR A 25 2.93 -12.26 10.41
C THR A 25 3.13 -11.41 9.16
N PHE A 26 2.83 -10.12 9.21
CA PHE A 26 3.05 -9.16 8.11
C PHE A 26 4.27 -8.27 8.38
N ASP A 27 5.34 -8.86 8.89
CA ASP A 27 6.61 -8.20 9.15
C ASP A 27 7.41 -7.95 7.86
N ARG A 28 8.59 -7.36 8.05
CA ARG A 28 9.52 -7.08 6.95
C ARG A 28 9.90 -8.31 6.15
N ASP A 29 10.20 -9.44 6.84
CA ASP A 29 10.66 -10.67 6.19
C ASP A 29 9.55 -11.29 5.34
N PHE A 30 8.31 -11.24 5.82
CA PHE A 30 7.13 -11.67 5.06
C PHE A 30 7.01 -10.88 3.74
N TRP A 31 7.09 -9.55 3.78
CA TRP A 31 6.94 -8.72 2.60
C TRP A 31 8.13 -8.84 1.65
N GLU A 32 9.35 -8.94 2.17
CA GLU A 32 10.54 -9.18 1.35
C GLU A 32 10.42 -10.50 0.57
N GLN A 33 10.02 -11.58 1.23
CA GLN A 33 9.78 -12.87 0.57
C GLN A 33 8.64 -12.78 -0.46
N ARG A 34 7.56 -12.08 -0.13
CA ARG A 34 6.42 -11.90 -1.01
C ARG A 34 6.80 -11.12 -2.27
N TRP A 35 7.57 -10.04 -2.15
CA TRP A 35 8.08 -9.31 -3.31
C TRP A 35 9.03 -10.15 -4.15
N ALA A 36 9.98 -10.84 -3.53
CA ALA A 36 10.89 -11.72 -4.22
C ALA A 36 10.15 -12.86 -4.97
N GLN A 37 9.11 -13.41 -4.37
CA GLN A 37 8.27 -14.43 -5.02
C GLN A 37 7.47 -13.84 -6.19
N ALA A 38 6.79 -12.72 -5.99
CA ALA A 38 5.97 -12.08 -7.02
C ALA A 38 6.79 -11.69 -8.26
N LEU A 39 7.99 -11.15 -8.06
CA LEU A 39 8.91 -10.80 -9.15
C LEU A 39 9.45 -12.01 -9.91
N ARG A 40 9.65 -13.15 -9.24
CA ARG A 40 10.07 -14.39 -9.91
C ARG A 40 8.94 -15.07 -10.69
N GLU A 41 7.74 -15.12 -10.10
CA GLU A 41 6.62 -15.89 -10.66
C GLU A 41 5.79 -15.09 -11.67
N HIS A 42 5.72 -13.77 -11.52
CA HIS A 42 4.84 -12.90 -12.30
C HIS A 42 5.50 -11.57 -12.70
N PRO A 43 6.71 -11.57 -13.31
CA PRO A 43 7.42 -10.33 -13.67
C PRO A 43 6.58 -9.44 -14.60
N ASP A 44 5.92 -10.02 -15.60
CA ASP A 44 5.09 -9.27 -16.55
C ASP A 44 3.89 -8.59 -15.89
N ARG A 45 3.27 -9.25 -14.92
CA ARG A 45 2.14 -8.67 -14.18
C ARG A 45 2.56 -7.46 -13.35
N ILE A 46 3.79 -7.45 -12.87
CA ILE A 46 4.34 -6.32 -12.10
C ILE A 46 4.71 -5.20 -13.05
N ALA A 47 5.36 -5.51 -14.17
CA ALA A 47 5.74 -4.52 -15.18
C ALA A 47 4.53 -3.79 -15.80
N ASP A 48 3.44 -4.52 -16.05
CA ASP A 48 2.20 -4.00 -16.65
C ASP A 48 1.24 -3.36 -15.63
N ARG A 49 1.61 -3.32 -14.34
CA ARG A 49 0.72 -2.82 -13.32
C ARG A 49 0.46 -1.33 -13.48
N GLN A 50 -0.80 -1.03 -13.74
CA GLN A 50 -1.25 0.36 -13.82
C GLN A 50 -1.28 1.01 -12.43
N PRO A 51 -0.99 2.31 -12.32
CA PRO A 51 -1.13 3.04 -11.07
C PRO A 51 -2.57 2.98 -10.57
N ASN A 52 -2.72 3.05 -9.26
CA ASN A 52 -4.00 2.96 -8.59
C ASN A 52 -5.04 3.93 -9.15
N ALA A 53 -6.25 3.44 -9.41
CA ALA A 53 -7.31 4.26 -10.02
C ALA A 53 -7.78 5.38 -9.08
N HIS A 54 -7.81 5.13 -7.76
CA HIS A 54 -8.17 6.15 -6.77
C HIS A 54 -7.09 7.24 -6.70
N LEU A 55 -5.79 6.89 -6.74
CA LEU A 55 -4.71 7.87 -6.86
C LEU A 55 -4.93 8.77 -8.07
N ARG A 56 -5.17 8.18 -9.24
CA ARG A 56 -5.38 8.92 -10.48
C ARG A 56 -6.57 9.87 -10.40
N ALA A 57 -7.68 9.42 -9.82
CA ALA A 57 -8.87 10.22 -9.66
C ALA A 57 -8.67 11.38 -8.66
N GLU A 58 -8.06 11.09 -7.51
CA GLU A 58 -7.96 12.05 -6.40
C GLU A 58 -6.79 13.04 -6.52
N THR A 59 -5.90 12.86 -7.51
CA THR A 59 -4.76 13.76 -7.71
C THR A 59 -4.74 14.44 -9.08
N SER A 60 -5.78 14.24 -9.90
CA SER A 60 -5.86 14.78 -11.26
C SER A 60 -5.92 16.30 -11.31
N ASP A 61 -6.42 16.94 -10.26
CA ASP A 61 -6.57 18.39 -10.08
C ASP A 61 -5.34 19.04 -9.41
N LEU A 62 -4.39 18.24 -8.92
CA LEU A 62 -3.23 18.73 -8.20
C LEU A 62 -2.12 19.17 -9.16
N ARG A 63 -1.45 20.24 -8.81
CA ARG A 63 -0.25 20.70 -9.52
C ARG A 63 0.96 19.91 -9.02
N PRO A 64 1.84 19.42 -9.91
CA PRO A 64 3.06 18.77 -9.50
C PRO A 64 3.93 19.65 -8.58
N GLY A 65 4.42 19.03 -7.53
CA GLY A 65 5.30 19.58 -6.51
C GLY A 65 6.15 18.49 -5.91
N LEU A 66 6.32 18.46 -4.60
CA LEU A 66 7.04 17.42 -3.87
C LEU A 66 6.05 16.39 -3.31
N ALA A 67 6.18 15.14 -3.72
CA ALA A 67 5.36 14.04 -3.25
C ALA A 67 6.15 13.06 -2.38
N LEU A 68 5.45 12.45 -1.41
CA LEU A 68 5.90 11.28 -0.65
C LEU A 68 5.03 10.09 -1.03
N ASP A 69 5.66 9.00 -1.49
CA ASP A 69 5.02 7.70 -1.67
C ASP A 69 5.46 6.77 -0.53
N ALA A 70 4.60 6.64 0.47
CA ALA A 70 4.86 5.89 1.70
C ALA A 70 4.40 4.44 1.55
N GLY A 71 5.35 3.50 1.39
CA GLY A 71 5.11 2.11 1.07
C GLY A 71 5.00 1.91 -0.44
N CYS A 72 5.97 2.43 -1.20
CA CYS A 72 5.94 2.51 -2.66
C CYS A 72 6.02 1.15 -3.37
N GLY A 73 6.42 0.08 -2.67
CA GLY A 73 6.58 -1.25 -3.25
C GLY A 73 7.44 -1.24 -4.51
N HIS A 74 6.92 -1.80 -5.59
CA HIS A 74 7.57 -1.86 -6.90
C HIS A 74 7.47 -0.57 -7.73
N GLY A 75 6.89 0.51 -7.17
CA GLY A 75 6.98 1.86 -7.67
C GLY A 75 5.98 2.29 -8.75
N SER A 76 4.87 1.57 -8.98
CA SER A 76 3.88 1.97 -10.00
C SER A 76 3.37 3.40 -9.80
N GLU A 77 3.01 3.74 -8.59
CA GLU A 77 2.48 5.04 -8.18
C GLU A 77 3.58 6.12 -8.27
N THR A 78 4.75 5.80 -7.75
CA THR A 78 5.95 6.65 -7.82
C THR A 78 6.30 7.04 -9.26
N LEU A 79 6.39 6.04 -10.15
CA LEU A 79 6.72 6.24 -11.58
C LEU A 79 5.65 7.10 -12.27
N TRP A 80 4.39 6.84 -11.99
CA TRP A 80 3.28 7.59 -12.56
C TRP A 80 3.31 9.07 -12.11
N LEU A 81 3.57 9.34 -10.84
CA LEU A 81 3.72 10.70 -10.31
C LEU A 81 4.93 11.40 -10.95
N ALA A 82 6.09 10.74 -10.99
CA ALA A 82 7.31 11.31 -11.57
C ALA A 82 7.15 11.63 -13.07
N ALA A 83 6.48 10.75 -13.83
CA ALA A 83 6.16 11.00 -15.24
C ALA A 83 5.22 12.22 -15.45
N ARG A 84 4.47 12.61 -14.42
CA ARG A 84 3.60 13.80 -14.41
C ARG A 84 4.28 15.05 -13.84
N GLY A 85 5.58 14.98 -13.58
CA GLY A 85 6.39 16.11 -13.15
C GLY A 85 6.58 16.26 -11.63
N TRP A 86 6.04 15.34 -10.82
CA TRP A 86 6.28 15.35 -9.38
C TRP A 86 7.73 15.00 -9.05
N GLN A 87 8.31 15.66 -8.06
CA GLN A 87 9.51 15.18 -7.37
C GLN A 87 9.05 14.21 -6.28
N VAL A 88 9.51 12.96 -6.31
CA VAL A 88 8.94 11.91 -5.46
C VAL A 88 9.99 11.35 -4.52
N ALA A 89 9.74 11.43 -3.21
CA ALA A 89 10.40 10.62 -2.21
C ALA A 89 9.64 9.30 -2.07
N ALA A 90 10.26 8.19 -2.45
CA ALA A 90 9.64 6.87 -2.45
C ALA A 90 10.25 6.01 -1.34
N ILE A 91 9.42 5.58 -0.40
CA ILE A 91 9.85 4.87 0.81
C ILE A 91 9.28 3.47 0.82
N ASP A 92 10.11 2.47 0.99
CA ASP A 92 9.70 1.09 1.30
C ASP A 92 10.78 0.40 2.14
N PHE A 93 10.42 -0.62 2.89
CA PHE A 93 11.42 -1.40 3.64
C PHE A 93 12.01 -2.55 2.81
N SER A 94 11.32 -2.99 1.73
CA SER A 94 11.78 -4.08 0.87
C SER A 94 12.87 -3.62 -0.07
N VAL A 95 14.06 -4.17 0.10
CA VAL A 95 15.19 -3.94 -0.82
C VAL A 95 14.86 -4.46 -2.21
N THR A 96 14.28 -5.65 -2.29
CA THR A 96 13.89 -6.30 -3.54
C THR A 96 12.91 -5.45 -4.34
N ALA A 97 11.89 -4.89 -3.69
CA ALA A 97 10.93 -4.01 -4.35
C ALA A 97 11.58 -2.72 -4.85
N LEU A 98 12.41 -2.07 -4.02
CA LEU A 98 13.11 -0.84 -4.38
C LEU A 98 14.12 -1.02 -5.52
N GLU A 99 14.87 -2.13 -5.54
CA GLU A 99 15.80 -2.43 -6.63
C GLU A 99 15.07 -2.61 -7.98
N HIS A 100 13.96 -3.35 -7.95
CA HIS A 100 13.09 -3.49 -9.12
C HIS A 100 12.53 -2.13 -9.59
N ALA A 101 12.00 -1.33 -8.66
CA ALA A 101 11.45 -0.01 -8.95
C ALA A 101 12.47 0.95 -9.57
N ARG A 102 13.71 0.98 -9.03
CA ARG A 102 14.82 1.76 -9.59
C ARG A 102 15.16 1.31 -11.01
N SER A 103 15.26 0.00 -11.24
CA SER A 103 15.55 -0.56 -12.56
C SER A 103 14.46 -0.17 -13.57
N THR A 104 13.19 -0.27 -13.16
CA THR A 104 12.05 0.13 -13.99
C THR A 104 12.09 1.63 -14.29
N ALA A 105 12.41 2.48 -13.31
CA ALA A 105 12.55 3.93 -13.52
C ALA A 105 13.59 4.28 -14.58
N GLN A 106 14.73 3.59 -14.58
CA GLN A 106 15.78 3.77 -15.59
C GLN A 106 15.30 3.38 -17.00
N THR A 107 14.49 2.32 -17.07
CA THR A 107 13.92 1.86 -18.36
C THR A 107 12.87 2.84 -18.90
N VAL A 108 12.08 3.47 -18.00
CA VAL A 108 11.10 4.49 -18.40
C VAL A 108 11.78 5.74 -18.96
N GLY A 109 12.91 6.16 -18.40
CA GLY A 109 13.71 7.25 -18.90
C GLY A 109 14.41 8.07 -17.83
N ALA A 110 15.53 8.69 -18.18
CA ALA A 110 16.37 9.45 -17.27
C ALA A 110 15.61 10.63 -16.59
N ASP A 111 14.72 11.28 -17.32
CA ASP A 111 13.91 12.39 -16.79
C ASP A 111 12.96 11.96 -15.69
N VAL A 112 12.38 10.77 -15.79
CA VAL A 112 11.52 10.18 -14.75
C VAL A 112 12.36 9.70 -13.59
N ALA A 113 13.41 8.95 -13.87
CA ALA A 113 14.32 8.42 -12.84
C ALA A 113 14.97 9.54 -12.01
N GLY A 114 15.33 10.66 -12.65
CA GLY A 114 15.95 11.81 -12.00
C GLY A 114 15.02 12.60 -11.06
N ARG A 115 13.72 12.33 -11.09
CA ARG A 115 12.75 12.92 -10.17
C ARG A 115 12.44 12.09 -8.94
N ILE A 116 13.05 10.92 -8.80
CA ILE A 116 12.69 9.98 -7.74
C ILE A 116 13.88 9.75 -6.79
N GLU A 117 13.65 10.00 -5.51
CA GLU A 117 14.55 9.63 -4.43
C GLU A 117 14.00 8.35 -3.74
N TRP A 118 14.79 7.27 -3.82
CA TRP A 118 14.42 5.99 -3.24
C TRP A 118 15.08 5.79 -1.89
N THR A 119 14.30 5.55 -0.85
CA THR A 119 14.80 5.35 0.51
C THR A 119 14.29 4.04 1.08
N GLN A 120 15.21 3.21 1.59
CA GLN A 120 14.83 2.05 2.37
C GLN A 120 14.57 2.46 3.81
N ALA A 121 13.33 2.35 4.26
CA ALA A 121 12.96 2.62 5.65
C ALA A 121 11.68 1.89 6.04
N ASP A 122 11.54 1.63 7.34
CA ASP A 122 10.34 1.02 7.92
C ASP A 122 9.37 2.12 8.37
N LEU A 123 8.20 2.17 7.76
CA LEU A 123 7.15 3.13 8.09
C LEU A 123 6.61 2.99 9.53
N ALA A 124 6.88 1.88 10.21
CA ALA A 124 6.55 1.75 11.62
C ALA A 124 7.35 2.71 12.51
N THR A 125 8.57 3.06 12.10
CA THR A 125 9.49 3.90 12.86
C THR A 125 9.96 5.16 12.13
N TRP A 126 9.92 5.16 10.80
CA TRP A 126 10.34 6.29 9.99
C TRP A 126 9.33 7.45 10.05
N THR A 127 9.84 8.67 10.06
CA THR A 127 9.03 9.90 10.12
C THR A 127 9.43 10.84 8.98
N PRO A 128 8.47 11.36 8.21
CA PRO A 128 8.75 12.37 7.19
C PRO A 128 9.22 13.70 7.81
N ALA A 129 9.98 14.47 7.05
CA ALA A 129 10.28 15.84 7.44
C ALA A 129 8.97 16.65 7.55
N PRO A 130 8.72 17.37 8.66
CA PRO A 130 7.46 18.06 8.89
C PRO A 130 7.15 19.09 7.81
N GLY A 131 5.90 19.16 7.37
CA GLY A 131 5.39 20.18 6.46
C GLY A 131 6.12 20.27 5.11
N ARG A 132 6.71 19.16 4.65
CA ARG A 132 7.58 19.17 3.47
C ARG A 132 6.85 18.88 2.15
N TYR A 133 5.83 18.04 2.17
CA TYR A 133 5.28 17.44 0.96
C TYR A 133 3.94 18.06 0.56
N ASP A 134 3.81 18.45 -0.70
CA ASP A 134 2.54 18.92 -1.28
C ASP A 134 1.53 17.78 -1.43
N LEU A 135 2.03 16.53 -1.56
CA LEU A 135 1.24 15.32 -1.63
C LEU A 135 1.91 14.19 -0.82
N VAL A 136 1.18 13.59 0.10
CA VAL A 136 1.58 12.33 0.75
C VAL A 136 0.57 11.26 0.38
N ILE A 137 1.05 10.16 -0.20
CA ILE A 137 0.23 9.00 -0.50
C ILE A 137 0.67 7.79 0.32
N CYS A 138 -0.31 6.98 0.75
CA CYS A 138 -0.08 5.71 1.43
C CYS A 138 -1.17 4.73 1.00
N LEU A 139 -0.81 3.78 0.13
CA LEU A 139 -1.77 2.90 -0.53
C LEU A 139 -1.49 1.45 -0.20
N TYR A 140 -2.49 0.78 0.38
CA TYR A 140 -2.45 -0.65 0.73
C TYR A 140 -1.29 -1.06 1.65
N VAL A 141 -0.82 -0.14 2.46
CA VAL A 141 0.24 -0.41 3.45
C VAL A 141 -0.35 -1.12 4.66
N HIS A 142 0.34 -2.16 5.08
CA HIS A 142 0.02 -2.94 6.27
C HIS A 142 1.02 -2.59 7.36
N VAL A 143 0.57 -2.03 8.46
CA VAL A 143 1.44 -1.67 9.58
C VAL A 143 1.32 -2.65 10.73
N ALA A 144 2.45 -3.02 11.30
CA ALA A 144 2.52 -3.71 12.59
C ALA A 144 2.34 -2.67 13.70
N GLY A 145 1.08 -2.22 13.93
CA GLY A 145 0.82 -1.20 14.95
C GLY A 145 -0.45 -0.41 14.70
N SER A 146 -0.49 0.81 15.24
CA SER A 146 -1.65 1.67 15.14
C SER A 146 -1.74 2.40 13.79
N VAL A 147 -2.82 2.16 13.05
CA VAL A 147 -3.15 2.91 11.83
C VAL A 147 -3.24 4.41 12.13
N ALA A 148 -3.88 4.78 13.25
CA ALA A 148 -4.02 6.18 13.63
C ALA A 148 -2.68 6.88 13.87
N GLU A 149 -1.72 6.18 14.50
CA GLU A 149 -0.37 6.73 14.68
C GLU A 149 0.37 6.88 13.35
N MET A 150 0.24 5.92 12.45
CA MET A 150 0.79 6.02 11.10
C MET A 150 0.20 7.22 10.35
N VAL A 151 -1.13 7.37 10.37
CA VAL A 151 -1.83 8.48 9.71
C VAL A 151 -1.36 9.82 10.24
N ARG A 152 -1.29 10.01 11.58
CA ARG A 152 -0.77 11.26 12.19
C ARG A 152 0.67 11.54 11.79
N ARG A 153 1.52 10.51 11.81
CA ARG A 153 2.95 10.63 11.47
C ARG A 153 3.15 11.03 10.00
N LEU A 154 2.42 10.39 9.08
CA LEU A 154 2.46 10.74 7.66
C LEU A 154 1.84 12.13 7.42
N GLY A 155 0.75 12.43 8.11
CA GLY A 155 0.10 13.75 8.06
C GLY A 155 1.02 14.90 8.48
N ALA A 156 1.87 14.69 9.48
CA ALA A 156 2.85 15.69 9.90
C ALA A 156 3.84 16.07 8.79
N GLY A 157 4.04 15.22 7.79
CA GLY A 157 4.86 15.50 6.61
C GLY A 157 4.19 16.38 5.57
N VAL A 158 2.87 16.56 5.62
CA VAL A 158 2.11 17.32 4.63
C VAL A 158 2.31 18.83 4.83
N ALA A 159 2.65 19.53 3.77
CA ALA A 159 2.78 20.99 3.78
C ALA A 159 1.42 21.69 4.02
N PRO A 160 1.41 22.94 4.52
CA PRO A 160 0.20 23.74 4.57
C PRO A 160 -0.47 23.83 3.19
N GLY A 161 -1.77 23.49 3.12
CA GLY A 161 -2.51 23.36 1.87
C GLY A 161 -2.25 22.09 1.06
N GLY A 162 -1.30 21.25 1.49
CA GLY A 162 -0.99 19.98 0.86
C GLY A 162 -2.04 18.90 1.11
N THR A 163 -1.91 17.79 0.40
CA THR A 163 -2.88 16.70 0.37
C THR A 163 -2.31 15.43 0.98
N LEU A 164 -3.08 14.77 1.84
CA LEU A 164 -2.89 13.38 2.29
C LEU A 164 -3.91 12.49 1.58
N LEU A 165 -3.44 11.45 0.89
CA LEU A 165 -4.29 10.43 0.27
C LEU A 165 -3.98 9.06 0.85
N LEU A 166 -4.96 8.44 1.44
CA LEU A 166 -4.88 7.10 2.03
C LEU A 166 -5.84 6.17 1.30
N VAL A 167 -5.36 4.96 0.97
CA VAL A 167 -6.20 3.90 0.38
C VAL A 167 -5.89 2.59 1.10
N GLY A 168 -6.93 1.90 1.57
CA GLY A 168 -6.82 0.61 2.23
C GLY A 168 -7.86 -0.39 1.75
N HIS A 169 -7.52 -1.67 1.78
CA HIS A 169 -8.49 -2.73 1.46
C HIS A 169 -9.50 -2.90 2.60
N ARG A 170 -10.76 -3.11 2.26
CA ARG A 170 -11.76 -3.53 3.25
C ARG A 170 -11.62 -5.03 3.55
N PRO A 171 -11.52 -5.43 4.82
CA PRO A 171 -11.41 -6.83 5.22
C PRO A 171 -12.72 -7.62 5.01
N ILE A 172 -13.84 -6.93 4.99
CA ILE A 172 -15.17 -7.49 4.75
C ILE A 172 -15.80 -6.77 3.56
N ASP A 173 -16.35 -7.52 2.64
CA ASP A 173 -17.13 -6.99 1.52
C ASP A 173 -18.47 -6.46 2.07
N PRO A 174 -18.76 -5.16 2.00
CA PRO A 174 -19.99 -4.60 2.58
C PRO A 174 -21.27 -5.05 1.85
N ALA A 175 -21.18 -5.49 0.60
CA ALA A 175 -22.33 -5.94 -0.16
C ALA A 175 -22.76 -7.38 0.19
N THR A 176 -21.79 -8.24 0.53
CA THR A 176 -22.01 -9.66 0.76
C THR A 176 -21.80 -10.09 2.21
N GLY A 177 -21.13 -9.27 3.03
CA GLY A 177 -20.68 -9.62 4.37
C GLY A 177 -19.57 -10.68 4.42
N ALA A 178 -19.05 -11.09 3.26
CA ALA A 178 -18.02 -12.12 3.15
C ALA A 178 -16.62 -11.55 3.42
N PRO A 179 -15.71 -12.37 4.00
CA PRO A 179 -14.30 -11.98 4.12
C PRO A 179 -13.67 -11.76 2.74
N THR A 180 -12.93 -10.68 2.58
CA THR A 180 -12.09 -10.42 1.40
C THR A 180 -10.71 -11.05 1.58
N PRO A 181 -9.86 -11.08 0.54
CA PRO A 181 -8.45 -11.48 0.68
C PRO A 181 -7.65 -10.63 1.69
N ALA A 182 -8.17 -9.47 2.09
CA ALA A 182 -7.59 -8.59 3.11
C ALA A 182 -8.07 -8.92 4.54
N ALA A 183 -8.90 -9.94 4.72
CA ALA A 183 -9.37 -10.35 6.04
C ALA A 183 -8.19 -10.73 6.96
N GLY A 184 -8.22 -10.23 8.18
CA GLY A 184 -7.14 -10.41 9.15
C GLY A 184 -5.95 -9.46 9.00
N GLN A 185 -5.96 -8.57 8.00
CA GLN A 185 -4.93 -7.56 7.81
C GLN A 185 -5.34 -6.23 8.44
N VAL A 186 -4.40 -5.57 9.13
CA VAL A 186 -4.61 -4.21 9.64
C VAL A 186 -4.31 -3.21 8.54
N GLN A 187 -5.31 -2.47 8.13
CA GLN A 187 -5.21 -1.47 7.07
C GLN A 187 -5.99 -0.20 7.42
N VAL A 188 -5.74 0.84 6.65
CA VAL A 188 -6.53 2.08 6.72
C VAL A 188 -8.00 1.78 6.46
N SER A 189 -8.87 2.24 7.37
CA SER A 189 -10.32 2.36 7.16
C SER A 189 -10.70 3.82 7.15
N VAL A 190 -11.90 4.12 6.63
CA VAL A 190 -12.43 5.50 6.60
C VAL A 190 -12.46 6.09 8.00
N ASP A 191 -13.05 5.35 8.96
CA ASP A 191 -13.20 5.82 10.34
C ASP A 191 -11.85 6.03 11.03
N ALA A 192 -10.94 5.02 10.95
CA ALA A 192 -9.63 5.12 11.59
C ALA A 192 -8.77 6.27 11.04
N ALA A 193 -8.90 6.58 9.75
CA ALA A 193 -8.21 7.71 9.15
C ALA A 193 -8.84 9.04 9.53
N ALA A 194 -10.18 9.14 9.52
CA ALA A 194 -10.90 10.34 9.91
C ALA A 194 -10.66 10.70 11.39
N ASP A 195 -10.72 9.70 12.28
CA ASP A 195 -10.49 9.89 13.73
C ASP A 195 -9.04 10.30 14.05
N ALA A 196 -8.10 9.97 13.17
CA ALA A 196 -6.69 10.32 13.37
C ALA A 196 -6.35 11.76 12.95
N LEU A 197 -7.23 12.42 12.19
CA LEU A 197 -7.01 13.76 11.63
C LEU A 197 -7.84 14.79 12.39
N ASP A 198 -7.19 15.70 13.12
CA ASP A 198 -7.87 16.76 13.86
C ASP A 198 -8.60 17.70 12.88
N PRO A 199 -9.92 17.94 13.04
CA PRO A 199 -10.68 18.84 12.18
C PRO A 199 -10.18 20.31 12.21
N GLY A 200 -9.46 20.72 13.26
CA GLY A 200 -8.80 22.03 13.33
C GLY A 200 -7.69 22.17 12.31
N ASP A 201 -6.92 21.09 12.09
CA ASP A 201 -5.76 21.07 11.22
C ASP A 201 -6.06 20.53 9.81
N TRP A 202 -7.16 19.78 9.68
CA TRP A 202 -7.48 19.05 8.45
C TRP A 202 -8.88 19.36 7.92
N ARG A 203 -8.99 19.39 6.59
CA ARG A 203 -10.27 19.34 5.88
C ARG A 203 -10.35 18.03 5.10
N ILE A 204 -11.17 17.11 5.58
CA ILE A 204 -11.45 15.87 4.86
C ILE A 204 -12.33 16.20 3.64
N VAL A 205 -11.85 15.85 2.45
CA VAL A 205 -12.50 16.10 1.16
C VAL A 205 -13.22 14.86 0.66
N VAL A 206 -12.60 13.69 0.89
CA VAL A 206 -13.14 12.38 0.55
C VAL A 206 -12.95 11.46 1.77
N ALA A 207 -13.98 10.74 2.14
CA ALA A 207 -13.96 9.68 3.16
C ALA A 207 -15.03 8.65 2.78
N GLU A 208 -14.68 7.73 1.86
CA GLU A 208 -15.65 6.86 1.21
C GLU A 208 -15.12 5.44 1.06
N GLU A 209 -16.05 4.50 1.03
CA GLU A 209 -15.79 3.14 0.57
C GLU A 209 -16.16 3.04 -0.92
N ARG A 210 -15.18 2.65 -1.75
CA ARG A 210 -15.35 2.60 -3.20
C ARG A 210 -15.06 1.20 -3.76
N PRO A 211 -15.84 0.73 -4.76
CA PRO A 211 -15.49 -0.49 -5.49
C PRO A 211 -14.08 -0.39 -6.08
N ARG A 212 -13.33 -1.49 -6.01
CA ARG A 212 -12.03 -1.59 -6.66
C ARG A 212 -12.19 -1.61 -8.18
N ALA A 213 -11.46 -0.73 -8.88
CA ALA A 213 -11.55 -0.60 -10.34
C ALA A 213 -10.87 -1.77 -11.10
N ALA A 214 -9.93 -2.50 -10.46
CA ALA A 214 -9.29 -3.66 -11.07
C ALA A 214 -10.18 -4.90 -10.98
N ALA A 215 -10.08 -5.79 -11.97
CA ALA A 215 -10.85 -7.03 -12.05
C ALA A 215 -10.71 -7.87 -10.77
N GLY A 216 -11.77 -7.93 -9.99
CA GLY A 216 -11.85 -8.66 -8.73
C GLY A 216 -12.84 -8.01 -7.79
N SER A 217 -13.58 -8.80 -7.05
CA SER A 217 -14.45 -8.33 -5.99
C SER A 217 -13.64 -7.64 -4.89
N GLY A 218 -14.05 -6.49 -4.45
CA GLY A 218 -13.46 -5.81 -3.32
C GLY A 218 -13.84 -4.35 -3.25
N VAL A 219 -13.77 -3.83 -2.04
CA VAL A 219 -14.04 -2.43 -1.73
C VAL A 219 -12.81 -1.87 -1.04
N ASP A 220 -12.47 -0.65 -1.38
CA ASP A 220 -11.36 0.08 -0.79
C ASP A 220 -11.90 1.26 0.03
N ALA A 221 -11.29 1.52 1.18
CA ALA A 221 -11.45 2.78 1.90
C ALA A 221 -10.57 3.82 1.20
N VAL A 222 -11.14 4.96 0.86
CA VAL A 222 -10.45 6.09 0.22
C VAL A 222 -10.64 7.33 1.08
N VAL A 223 -9.55 7.90 1.56
CA VAL A 223 -9.56 9.13 2.34
C VAL A 223 -8.61 10.15 1.72
N ARG A 224 -9.16 11.30 1.34
CA ARG A 224 -8.39 12.48 0.90
C ARG A 224 -8.64 13.60 1.90
N ALA A 225 -7.57 14.13 2.46
CA ALA A 225 -7.61 15.25 3.38
C ALA A 225 -6.61 16.33 2.95
N ILE A 226 -6.96 17.59 3.20
CA ILE A 226 -6.13 18.75 2.90
C ILE A 226 -5.73 19.39 4.22
N SER A 227 -4.42 19.58 4.42
CA SER A 227 -3.88 20.32 5.56
C SER A 227 -4.34 21.76 5.51
N ARG A 228 -4.87 22.29 6.62
CA ARG A 228 -5.28 23.71 6.69
C ARG A 228 -4.03 24.58 6.71
N THR A 229 -4.10 25.68 6.04
CA THR A 229 -3.10 26.76 6.15
C THR A 229 -3.25 27.38 7.54
N GLN A 230 -2.23 27.31 8.37
CA GLN A 230 -2.16 28.16 9.57
C GLN A 230 -1.63 29.52 9.20
#